data_bfeeacca3ea72307a31b3dd882b545da
#
_entry.id   bfeeacca3ea72307a31b3dd882b545da
#
_cell.length_a   1.000
_cell.length_b   1.000
_cell.length_c   1.000
_cell.angle_alpha   90.00
_cell.angle_beta   90.00
_cell.angle_gamma   90.00
#
_symmetry.space_group_name_H-M   'P 1'
#
loop_
_entity.id
_entity.type
_entity.pdbx_description
1 polymer ?
#
loop_
_entity_poly.entity_id
_entity_poly.type
_entity_poly.pdbx_seq_one_letter_code
_entity_poly.pdbx_strand_id
1 'polypeptide(L)'
;MTASLNIAPDIKISVNQTFGIESDMEVDAFSKKSEFVPEIDKDYIFDKDTTIAILSGFNFNKRVMVQGFHGTGKSTHITQIAARLNWPCVRVNLDSHISRIDLMGKDSIVMKDQKQITEFKEGILPWSIQNPVALIFDEYDAMRPDVAFLLTKVLEAEGGLTLLEKNKVIKPNNYFRLFATANTIGLGDTTGLYTGTQQINQAQLDRWNIVTTLNY
;
A
#
# COMPACT_ATOMS: atom_id res chain seq x y z
N MET A 1 7.56 4.98 13.97
CA MET A 1 8.48 4.40 12.96
C MET A 1 9.53 5.45 12.66
N THR A 2 10.78 5.24 13.01
CA THR A 2 11.79 6.31 12.94
C THR A 2 13.05 5.91 12.17
N ALA A 3 13.27 4.63 11.93
CA ALA A 3 14.44 4.17 11.18
C ALA A 3 14.12 4.06 9.67
N SER A 4 15.00 4.59 8.85
CA SER A 4 14.97 4.37 7.40
C SER A 4 15.43 2.93 7.11
N LEU A 5 14.68 2.21 6.27
CA LEU A 5 15.05 0.89 5.80
C LEU A 5 16.07 1.05 4.64
N ASN A 6 17.33 0.88 4.93
CA ASN A 6 18.38 1.01 3.93
C ASN A 6 18.68 -0.35 3.26
N ILE A 7 17.65 -0.91 2.61
CA ILE A 7 17.69 -2.21 1.92
C ILE A 7 17.19 -2.06 0.48
N ALA A 8 17.61 -2.97 -0.38
CA ALA A 8 17.13 -3.11 -1.76
C ALA A 8 16.95 -4.60 -2.08
N PRO A 9 16.03 -4.95 -3.00
CA PRO A 9 15.92 -6.32 -3.50
C PRO A 9 17.25 -6.78 -4.07
N ASP A 10 17.67 -7.98 -3.70
CA ASP A 10 18.99 -8.53 -4.02
C ASP A 10 18.94 -9.94 -4.62
N ILE A 11 17.75 -10.52 -4.75
CA ILE A 11 17.51 -11.80 -5.40
C ILE A 11 16.29 -11.73 -6.34
N LYS A 12 16.20 -12.72 -7.23
CA LYS A 12 14.98 -12.99 -8.01
C LYS A 12 14.41 -14.34 -7.62
N ILE A 13 13.10 -14.44 -7.61
CA ILE A 13 12.38 -15.68 -7.35
C ILE A 13 11.48 -16.05 -8.53
N SER A 14 11.38 -17.35 -8.80
CA SER A 14 10.48 -17.89 -9.81
C SER A 14 9.04 -17.90 -9.30
N VAL A 15 8.12 -17.36 -10.09
CA VAL A 15 6.67 -17.36 -9.78
C VAL A 15 6.14 -18.78 -9.75
N ASN A 16 6.56 -19.63 -10.67
CA ASN A 16 6.13 -21.03 -10.72
C ASN A 16 6.53 -21.78 -9.44
N GLN A 17 7.79 -21.68 -9.02
CA GLN A 17 8.29 -22.42 -7.84
C GLN A 17 7.69 -21.89 -6.53
N THR A 18 7.46 -20.58 -6.43
CA THR A 18 7.06 -19.94 -5.17
C THR A 18 5.55 -19.94 -4.96
N PHE A 19 4.77 -19.79 -6.03
CA PHE A 19 3.32 -19.62 -5.95
C PHE A 19 2.55 -20.78 -6.59
N GLY A 20 3.25 -21.74 -7.24
CA GLY A 20 2.61 -22.86 -7.95
C GLY A 20 1.84 -22.45 -9.21
N ILE A 21 2.14 -21.26 -9.75
CA ILE A 21 1.47 -20.68 -10.91
C ILE A 21 2.36 -20.91 -12.14
N GLU A 22 1.83 -21.54 -13.17
CA GLU A 22 2.56 -21.76 -14.43
C GLU A 22 2.89 -20.41 -15.08
N SER A 23 4.15 -20.00 -15.00
CA SER A 23 4.67 -18.75 -15.52
C SER A 23 6.20 -18.76 -15.51
N ASP A 24 6.81 -18.20 -16.56
CA ASP A 24 8.26 -17.98 -16.64
C ASP A 24 8.69 -16.67 -15.96
N MET A 25 7.75 -15.98 -15.31
CA MET A 25 8.02 -14.71 -14.65
C MET A 25 8.95 -14.89 -13.44
N GLU A 26 9.97 -14.04 -13.38
CA GLU A 26 10.81 -13.83 -12.19
C GLU A 26 10.51 -12.47 -11.57
N VAL A 27 10.50 -12.39 -10.26
CA VAL A 27 10.19 -11.17 -9.50
C VAL A 27 11.30 -10.87 -8.52
N ASP A 28 11.63 -9.58 -8.39
CA ASP A 28 12.59 -9.10 -7.42
C ASP A 28 12.09 -9.37 -5.99
N ALA A 29 13.02 -9.81 -5.13
CA ALA A 29 12.73 -10.13 -3.74
C ALA A 29 13.93 -9.79 -2.85
N PHE A 30 13.71 -9.79 -1.54
CA PHE A 30 14.78 -9.61 -0.56
C PHE A 30 15.22 -10.96 -0.01
N SER A 31 16.54 -11.19 0.06
CA SER A 31 17.11 -12.41 0.66
C SER A 31 16.91 -12.45 2.17
N LYS A 32 16.80 -11.29 2.81
CA LYS A 32 16.68 -11.16 4.27
C LYS A 32 15.31 -10.62 4.66
N LYS A 33 14.70 -11.27 5.66
CA LYS A 33 13.47 -10.80 6.28
C LYS A 33 13.76 -9.61 7.21
N SER A 34 13.00 -8.52 7.05
CA SER A 34 13.00 -7.38 7.97
C SER A 34 11.81 -7.47 8.95
N GLU A 35 11.78 -6.60 9.95
CA GLU A 35 10.70 -6.55 10.96
C GLU A 35 9.30 -6.27 10.38
N PHE A 36 9.22 -5.62 9.21
CA PHE A 36 7.96 -5.28 8.54
C PHE A 36 7.48 -6.35 7.55
N VAL A 37 8.21 -7.46 7.39
CA VAL A 37 7.80 -8.54 6.51
C VAL A 37 6.73 -9.38 7.20
N PRO A 38 5.55 -9.58 6.56
CA PRO A 38 4.49 -10.40 7.14
C PRO A 38 4.92 -11.87 7.34
N GLU A 39 4.22 -12.56 8.22
CA GLU A 39 4.41 -14.00 8.39
C GLU A 39 3.80 -14.77 7.21
N ILE A 40 4.47 -15.86 6.83
CA ILE A 40 4.01 -16.75 5.76
C ILE A 40 2.95 -17.69 6.33
N ASP A 41 1.76 -17.66 5.76
CA ASP A 41 0.77 -18.72 5.92
C ASP A 41 1.07 -19.81 4.88
N LYS A 42 1.45 -21.00 5.35
CA LYS A 42 1.85 -22.12 4.49
C LYS A 42 0.67 -22.76 3.77
N ASP A 43 -0.52 -22.62 4.32
CA ASP A 43 -1.75 -23.21 3.78
C ASP A 43 -2.50 -22.26 2.86
N TYR A 44 -1.93 -21.06 2.60
CA TYR A 44 -2.54 -20.05 1.76
C TYR A 44 -2.58 -20.47 0.29
N ILE A 45 -3.77 -20.49 -0.30
CA ILE A 45 -4.00 -20.81 -1.71
C ILE A 45 -4.06 -19.53 -2.54
N PHE A 46 -3.26 -19.46 -3.59
CA PHE A 46 -3.17 -18.29 -4.46
C PHE A 46 -4.13 -18.38 -5.63
N ASP A 47 -4.96 -17.34 -5.83
CA ASP A 47 -5.67 -17.12 -7.09
C ASP A 47 -4.66 -16.69 -8.17
N LYS A 48 -4.68 -17.36 -9.32
CA LYS A 48 -3.70 -17.17 -10.38
C LYS A 48 -3.68 -15.73 -10.92
N ASP A 49 -4.82 -15.24 -11.33
CA ASP A 49 -4.92 -13.96 -12.05
C ASP A 49 -4.62 -12.78 -11.11
N THR A 50 -5.18 -12.81 -9.91
CA THR A 50 -4.90 -11.80 -8.88
C THR A 50 -3.44 -11.81 -8.45
N THR A 51 -2.82 -12.99 -8.34
CA THR A 51 -1.40 -13.12 -8.00
C THR A 51 -0.52 -12.50 -9.06
N ILE A 52 -0.74 -12.81 -10.34
CA ILE A 52 0.03 -12.25 -11.46
C ILE A 52 -0.13 -10.72 -11.51
N ALA A 53 -1.34 -10.21 -11.29
CA ALA A 53 -1.61 -8.77 -11.22
C ALA A 53 -0.79 -8.09 -10.11
N ILE A 54 -0.80 -8.65 -8.90
CA ILE A 54 -0.04 -8.11 -7.75
C ILE A 54 1.47 -8.23 -7.97
N LEU A 55 1.96 -9.36 -8.47
CA LEU A 55 3.38 -9.56 -8.80
C LEU A 55 3.85 -8.57 -9.87
N SER A 56 2.99 -8.24 -10.84
CA SER A 56 3.27 -7.16 -11.81
C SER A 56 3.43 -5.80 -11.12
N GLY A 57 2.66 -5.56 -10.06
CA GLY A 57 2.82 -4.39 -9.19
C GLY A 57 4.20 -4.34 -8.52
N PHE A 58 4.66 -5.44 -7.97
CA PHE A 58 5.98 -5.54 -7.35
C PHE A 58 7.12 -5.38 -8.36
N ASN A 59 7.05 -6.08 -9.48
CA ASN A 59 8.13 -6.15 -10.46
C ASN A 59 8.27 -4.87 -11.30
N PHE A 60 7.14 -4.31 -11.75
CA PHE A 60 7.11 -3.18 -12.69
C PHE A 60 6.67 -1.86 -12.04
N ASN A 61 6.63 -1.81 -10.72
CA ASN A 61 6.16 -0.62 -9.97
C ASN A 61 4.80 -0.11 -10.45
N LYS A 62 3.86 -1.04 -10.72
CA LYS A 62 2.49 -0.70 -11.09
C LYS A 62 1.62 -0.59 -9.83
N ARG A 63 0.72 0.38 -9.83
CA ARG A 63 -0.27 0.53 -8.77
C ARG A 63 -1.39 -0.45 -9.02
N VAL A 64 -1.67 -1.31 -8.05
CA VAL A 64 -2.66 -2.39 -8.20
C VAL A 64 -3.76 -2.22 -7.17
N MET A 65 -5.00 -2.24 -7.64
CA MET A 65 -6.19 -2.29 -6.80
C MET A 65 -6.82 -3.67 -6.91
N VAL A 66 -7.05 -4.32 -5.77
CA VAL A 66 -7.78 -5.58 -5.68
C VAL A 66 -9.18 -5.28 -5.17
N GLN A 67 -10.16 -5.52 -6.01
CA GLN A 67 -11.58 -5.37 -5.65
C GLN A 67 -12.24 -6.72 -5.40
N GLY A 68 -13.37 -6.76 -4.74
CA GLY A 68 -14.15 -7.98 -4.51
C GLY A 68 -14.97 -7.90 -3.23
N PHE A 69 -15.80 -8.90 -2.99
CA PHE A 69 -16.68 -8.94 -1.82
C PHE A 69 -15.90 -8.89 -0.50
N HIS A 70 -16.60 -8.46 0.55
CA HIS A 70 -16.02 -8.48 1.90
C HIS A 70 -15.67 -9.92 2.31
N GLY A 71 -14.51 -10.09 2.98
CA GLY A 71 -14.09 -11.41 3.46
C GLY A 71 -13.40 -12.30 2.42
N THR A 72 -13.24 -11.89 1.15
CA THR A 72 -12.55 -12.68 0.12
C THR A 72 -11.03 -12.76 0.27
N GLY A 73 -10.45 -12.14 1.29
CA GLY A 73 -9.01 -12.21 1.56
C GLY A 73 -8.14 -11.25 0.72
N LYS A 74 -8.70 -10.20 0.12
CA LYS A 74 -7.97 -9.24 -0.75
C LYS A 74 -6.66 -8.72 -0.13
N SER A 75 -6.73 -8.18 1.07
CA SER A 75 -5.55 -7.65 1.78
C SER A 75 -4.59 -8.77 2.19
N THR A 76 -5.13 -9.92 2.59
CA THR A 76 -4.33 -11.11 2.93
C THR A 76 -3.58 -11.61 1.69
N HIS A 77 -4.19 -11.59 0.51
CA HIS A 77 -3.56 -12.00 -0.75
C HIS A 77 -2.30 -11.15 -1.04
N ILE A 78 -2.42 -9.82 -0.93
CA ILE A 78 -1.28 -8.92 -1.12
C ILE A 78 -0.20 -9.18 -0.05
N THR A 79 -0.58 -9.32 1.22
CA THR A 79 0.40 -9.55 2.30
C THR A 79 1.08 -10.91 2.20
N GLN A 80 0.38 -11.96 1.74
CA GLN A 80 0.97 -13.28 1.55
C GLN A 80 1.94 -13.32 0.35
N ILE A 81 1.72 -12.50 -0.68
CA ILE A 81 2.70 -12.30 -1.75
C ILE A 81 3.91 -11.54 -1.20
N ALA A 82 3.70 -10.42 -0.50
CA ALA A 82 4.79 -9.65 0.11
C ALA A 82 5.65 -10.51 1.06
N ALA A 83 5.03 -11.39 1.85
CA ALA A 83 5.71 -12.32 2.76
C ALA A 83 6.68 -13.24 2.02
N ARG A 84 6.28 -13.79 0.87
CA ARG A 84 7.11 -14.71 0.06
C ARG A 84 8.23 -13.99 -0.70
N LEU A 85 8.05 -12.69 -0.96
CA LEU A 85 9.08 -11.82 -1.51
C LEU A 85 10.03 -11.26 -0.44
N ASN A 86 9.82 -11.56 0.84
CA ASN A 86 10.42 -10.85 1.97
C ASN A 86 10.30 -9.32 1.85
N TRP A 87 9.25 -8.84 1.20
CA TRP A 87 9.02 -7.42 0.98
C TRP A 87 8.39 -6.79 2.21
N PRO A 88 9.02 -5.76 2.81
CA PRO A 88 8.42 -5.03 3.92
C PRO A 88 7.04 -4.51 3.53
N CYS A 89 6.05 -4.69 4.40
CA CYS A 89 4.66 -4.40 4.10
C CYS A 89 4.01 -3.60 5.23
N VAL A 90 3.29 -2.55 4.86
CA VAL A 90 2.54 -1.70 5.78
C VAL A 90 1.10 -1.62 5.31
N ARG A 91 0.15 -1.86 6.20
CA ARG A 91 -1.28 -1.73 5.90
C ARG A 91 -1.86 -0.54 6.63
N VAL A 92 -2.69 0.21 5.95
CA VAL A 92 -3.46 1.33 6.49
C VAL A 92 -4.91 1.16 6.06
N ASN A 93 -5.81 1.00 7.03
CA ASN A 93 -7.24 1.01 6.74
C ASN A 93 -7.71 2.46 6.58
N LEU A 94 -8.28 2.79 5.42
CA LEU A 94 -8.78 4.12 5.07
C LEU A 94 -10.26 4.29 5.43
N ASP A 95 -10.63 3.92 6.64
CA ASP A 95 -11.99 4.13 7.12
C ASP A 95 -12.34 5.62 7.27
N SER A 96 -13.61 5.92 7.57
CA SER A 96 -14.13 7.29 7.71
C SER A 96 -13.51 8.09 8.86
N HIS A 97 -12.71 7.47 9.74
CA HIS A 97 -12.06 8.13 10.89
C HIS A 97 -10.65 8.61 10.55
N ILE A 98 -10.00 8.01 9.56
CA ILE A 98 -8.64 8.41 9.15
C ILE A 98 -8.67 9.79 8.49
N SER A 99 -7.85 10.68 9.00
CA SER A 99 -7.68 12.04 8.49
C SER A 99 -6.33 12.25 7.81
N ARG A 100 -6.18 13.37 7.10
CA ARG A 100 -4.92 13.78 6.51
C ARG A 100 -3.78 13.83 7.54
N ILE A 101 -4.05 14.31 8.76
CA ILE A 101 -3.04 14.45 9.83
C ILE A 101 -2.53 13.08 10.28
N ASP A 102 -3.40 12.07 10.32
CA ASP A 102 -3.01 10.71 10.73
C ASP A 102 -2.05 10.08 9.71
N LEU A 103 -2.23 10.38 8.43
CA LEU A 103 -1.36 9.89 7.35
C LEU A 103 -0.06 10.69 7.23
N MET A 104 -0.15 12.02 7.27
CA MET A 104 0.99 12.93 7.03
C MET A 104 1.90 13.09 8.23
N GLY A 105 1.32 13.12 9.41
CA GLY A 105 2.00 13.43 10.66
C GLY A 105 1.51 14.71 11.30
N LYS A 106 2.03 14.99 12.47
CA LYS A 106 1.60 16.12 13.30
C LYS A 106 2.72 16.68 14.15
N ASP A 107 2.56 17.93 14.54
CA ASP A 107 3.40 18.55 15.55
C ASP A 107 3.17 17.88 16.91
N SER A 108 4.25 17.62 17.59
CA SER A 108 4.26 17.01 18.93
C SER A 108 5.19 17.80 19.84
N ILE A 109 4.75 18.05 21.07
CA ILE A 109 5.61 18.66 22.09
C ILE A 109 6.50 17.54 22.65
N VAL A 110 7.80 17.73 22.54
CA VAL A 110 8.81 16.82 23.11
C VAL A 110 9.69 17.57 24.10
N MET A 111 10.17 16.87 25.14
CA MET A 111 11.15 17.40 26.07
C MET A 111 12.55 17.13 25.54
N LYS A 112 13.32 18.17 25.27
CA LYS A 112 14.73 18.08 24.90
C LYS A 112 15.54 19.08 25.75
N ASP A 113 16.54 18.57 26.39
CA ASP A 113 17.40 19.36 27.30
C ASP A 113 16.60 20.17 28.35
N GLN A 114 15.57 19.53 28.94
CA GLN A 114 14.65 20.14 29.94
C GLN A 114 13.78 21.30 29.39
N LYS A 115 13.75 21.51 28.07
CA LYS A 115 12.90 22.49 27.41
C LYS A 115 11.83 21.79 26.59
N GLN A 116 10.64 22.38 26.60
CA GLN A 116 9.58 21.95 25.66
C GLN A 116 9.87 22.55 24.30
N ILE A 117 9.97 21.66 23.30
CA ILE A 117 10.09 22.05 21.90
C ILE A 117 8.97 21.40 21.07
N THR A 118 8.51 22.09 20.06
CA THR A 118 7.60 21.50 19.08
C THR A 118 8.42 20.82 17.99
N GLU A 119 8.17 19.54 17.77
CA GLU A 119 8.80 18.76 16.70
C GLU A 119 7.73 18.08 15.86
N PHE A 120 7.85 18.21 14.54
CA PHE A 120 6.97 17.51 13.61
C PHE A 120 7.34 16.03 13.56
N LYS A 121 6.39 15.17 13.92
CA LYS A 121 6.51 13.71 13.78
C LYS A 121 5.87 13.28 12.46
N GLU A 122 6.69 12.78 11.55
CA GLU A 122 6.23 12.23 10.29
C GLU A 122 5.27 11.07 10.50
N GLY A 123 4.17 11.06 9.72
CA GLY A 123 3.18 9.99 9.71
C GLY A 123 3.63 8.79 8.86
N ILE A 124 2.71 7.84 8.74
CA ILE A 124 2.98 6.58 8.04
C ILE A 124 3.21 6.77 6.55
N LEU A 125 2.52 7.71 5.90
CA LEU A 125 2.60 7.95 4.47
C LEU A 125 3.95 8.51 4.02
N PRO A 126 4.48 9.63 4.59
CA PRO A 126 5.81 10.12 4.26
C PRO A 126 6.90 9.08 4.53
N TRP A 127 6.80 8.34 5.64
CA TRP A 127 7.75 7.29 5.97
C TRP A 127 7.71 6.16 4.92
N SER A 128 6.53 5.66 4.58
CA SER A 128 6.38 4.56 3.62
C SER A 128 6.94 4.93 2.24
N ILE A 129 6.64 6.14 1.75
CA ILE A 129 7.12 6.59 0.43
C ILE A 129 8.64 6.65 0.37
N GLN A 130 9.32 7.00 1.47
CA GLN A 130 10.78 7.11 1.53
C GLN A 130 11.50 5.75 1.70
N ASN A 131 10.75 4.67 1.94
CA ASN A 131 11.31 3.35 2.25
C ASN A 131 10.91 2.30 1.21
N PRO A 132 11.69 1.20 1.08
CA PRO A 132 11.39 0.08 0.18
C PRO A 132 10.29 -0.80 0.78
N VAL A 133 9.07 -0.29 0.86
CA VAL A 133 7.92 -0.97 1.45
C VAL A 133 6.77 -1.08 0.45
N ALA A 134 5.96 -2.09 0.60
CA ALA A 134 4.66 -2.21 0.00
C ALA A 134 3.62 -1.58 0.94
N LEU A 135 3.07 -0.43 0.56
CA LEU A 135 1.98 0.23 1.27
C LEU A 135 0.66 -0.26 0.70
N ILE A 136 -0.20 -0.76 1.58
CA ILE A 136 -1.53 -1.25 1.23
C ILE A 136 -2.57 -0.34 1.86
N PHE A 137 -3.39 0.30 1.04
CA PHE A 137 -4.57 1.01 1.47
C PHE A 137 -5.77 0.07 1.46
N ASP A 138 -6.20 -0.35 2.64
CA ASP A 138 -7.42 -1.14 2.76
C ASP A 138 -8.65 -0.24 2.78
N GLU A 139 -9.75 -0.74 2.21
CA GLU A 139 -11.03 -0.04 2.13
C GLU A 139 -10.92 1.33 1.43
N TYR A 140 -10.20 1.37 0.31
CA TYR A 140 -9.94 2.59 -0.46
C TYR A 140 -11.23 3.33 -0.86
N ASP A 141 -12.33 2.61 -1.03
CA ASP A 141 -13.66 3.13 -1.36
C ASP A 141 -14.44 3.68 -0.14
N ALA A 142 -13.93 3.50 1.08
CA ALA A 142 -14.51 4.06 2.30
C ALA A 142 -13.80 5.34 2.78
N MET A 143 -12.72 5.76 2.10
CA MET A 143 -11.91 6.90 2.53
C MET A 143 -12.65 8.23 2.44
N ARG A 144 -12.25 9.17 3.28
CA ARG A 144 -12.74 10.55 3.27
C ARG A 144 -12.24 11.31 2.02
N PRO A 145 -13.02 12.26 1.48
CA PRO A 145 -12.64 13.05 0.32
C PRO A 145 -11.32 13.84 0.48
N ASP A 146 -11.04 14.36 1.69
CA ASP A 146 -9.80 15.09 1.98
C ASP A 146 -8.56 14.18 1.92
N VAL A 147 -8.70 12.93 2.36
CA VAL A 147 -7.68 11.89 2.20
C VAL A 147 -7.50 11.50 0.74
N ALA A 148 -8.59 11.36 0.00
CA ALA A 148 -8.57 11.04 -1.42
C ALA A 148 -7.74 12.06 -2.23
N PHE A 149 -7.92 13.35 -1.98
CA PHE A 149 -7.14 14.41 -2.62
C PHE A 149 -5.64 14.33 -2.30
N LEU A 150 -5.29 14.01 -1.05
CA LEU A 150 -3.91 13.80 -0.65
C LEU A 150 -3.27 12.65 -1.44
N LEU A 151 -3.96 11.52 -1.52
CA LEU A 151 -3.46 10.31 -2.18
C LEU A 151 -3.35 10.47 -3.70
N THR A 152 -4.12 11.36 -4.32
CA THR A 152 -4.04 11.64 -5.76
C THR A 152 -2.62 11.97 -6.20
N LYS A 153 -1.88 12.77 -5.41
CA LYS A 153 -0.48 13.11 -5.69
C LYS A 153 0.45 11.91 -5.64
N VAL A 154 0.25 11.02 -4.68
CA VAL A 154 1.04 9.79 -4.53
C VAL A 154 0.79 8.81 -5.68
N LEU A 155 -0.41 8.87 -6.25
CA LEU A 155 -0.83 8.04 -7.39
C LEU A 155 -0.35 8.54 -8.74
N GLU A 156 0.27 9.71 -8.85
CA GLU A 156 0.85 10.20 -10.12
C GLU A 156 2.11 9.41 -10.51
N ALA A 157 2.43 9.35 -11.80
CA ALA A 157 3.53 8.53 -12.34
C ALA A 157 4.89 8.86 -11.71
N GLU A 158 5.17 10.13 -11.52
CA GLU A 158 6.36 10.63 -10.80
C GLU A 158 6.01 10.97 -9.35
N GLY A 159 5.02 10.28 -8.81
CA GLY A 159 4.37 10.60 -7.55
C GLY A 159 5.34 11.05 -6.49
N GLY A 160 5.06 12.19 -5.92
CA GLY A 160 5.82 12.77 -4.80
C GLY A 160 4.87 13.32 -3.77
N LEU A 161 5.39 13.55 -2.59
CA LEU A 161 4.62 14.10 -1.49
C LEU A 161 5.25 15.40 -1.02
N THR A 162 4.48 16.48 -1.03
CA THR A 162 4.94 17.75 -0.46
C THR A 162 4.54 17.80 1.02
N LEU A 163 5.54 17.83 1.86
CA LEU A 163 5.39 18.01 3.30
C LEU A 163 5.54 19.50 3.61
N LEU A 164 4.41 20.21 3.68
CA LEU A 164 4.37 21.65 3.85
C LEU A 164 4.99 22.08 5.19
N GLU A 165 4.77 21.30 6.23
CA GLU A 165 5.23 21.54 7.59
C GLU A 165 6.77 21.55 7.70
N LYS A 166 7.45 20.89 6.76
CA LYS A 166 8.93 20.86 6.65
C LYS A 166 9.47 21.56 5.40
N ASN A 167 8.60 22.16 4.59
CA ASN A 167 8.95 22.73 3.29
C ASN A 167 9.81 21.77 2.44
N LYS A 168 9.40 20.48 2.41
CA LYS A 168 10.16 19.39 1.76
C LYS A 168 9.30 18.65 0.75
N VAL A 169 9.88 18.38 -0.41
CA VAL A 169 9.31 17.43 -1.39
C VAL A 169 9.96 16.06 -1.17
N ILE A 170 9.14 15.08 -0.90
CA ILE A 170 9.55 13.68 -0.73
C ILE A 170 9.36 12.97 -2.06
N LYS A 171 10.43 12.38 -2.58
CA LYS A 171 10.38 11.50 -3.75
C LYS A 171 10.23 10.05 -3.31
N PRO A 172 9.47 9.23 -4.05
CA PRO A 172 9.34 7.82 -3.73
C PRO A 172 10.68 7.09 -3.82
N ASN A 173 10.90 6.16 -2.91
CA ASN A 173 11.97 5.17 -3.02
C ASN A 173 11.74 4.30 -4.27
N ASN A 174 12.79 3.89 -4.96
CA ASN A 174 12.69 3.07 -6.18
C ASN A 174 11.96 1.74 -5.94
N TYR A 175 11.98 1.24 -4.71
CA TYR A 175 11.34 0.00 -4.29
C TYR A 175 10.08 0.21 -3.44
N PHE A 176 9.58 1.44 -3.38
CA PHE A 176 8.25 1.70 -2.84
C PHE A 176 7.20 1.10 -3.78
N ARG A 177 6.23 0.39 -3.22
CA ARG A 177 5.11 -0.22 -3.95
C ARG A 177 3.79 0.19 -3.33
N LEU A 178 2.77 0.36 -4.17
CA LEU A 178 1.48 0.84 -3.71
C LEU A 178 0.35 -0.08 -4.19
N PHE A 179 -0.43 -0.54 -3.24
CA PHE A 179 -1.59 -1.39 -3.44
C PHE A 179 -2.81 -0.80 -2.74
N ALA A 180 -4.00 -1.17 -3.21
CA ALA A 180 -5.23 -0.91 -2.49
C ALA A 180 -6.19 -2.09 -2.55
N THR A 181 -7.12 -2.13 -1.62
CA THR A 181 -8.30 -2.99 -1.69
C THR A 181 -9.57 -2.16 -1.67
N ALA A 182 -10.60 -2.63 -2.36
CA ALA A 182 -11.92 -2.02 -2.40
C ALA A 182 -13.01 -3.09 -2.38
N ASN A 183 -14.15 -2.78 -1.78
CA ASN A 183 -15.32 -3.66 -1.76
C ASN A 183 -16.27 -3.36 -2.91
N THR A 184 -16.13 -2.20 -3.52
CA THR A 184 -16.92 -1.74 -4.67
C THR A 184 -15.98 -1.38 -5.83
N ILE A 185 -16.54 -1.23 -7.02
CA ILE A 185 -15.80 -0.77 -8.21
C ILE A 185 -15.67 0.77 -8.26
N GLY A 186 -15.82 1.44 -7.12
CA GLY A 186 -15.73 2.90 -7.05
C GLY A 186 -17.02 3.66 -7.39
N LEU A 187 -18.11 2.96 -7.67
CA LEU A 187 -19.44 3.55 -7.95
C LEU A 187 -20.25 3.80 -6.69
N GLY A 188 -19.70 3.51 -5.51
CA GLY A 188 -20.44 3.48 -4.26
C GLY A 188 -21.28 2.21 -4.12
N ASP A 189 -21.97 2.09 -2.99
CA ASP A 189 -22.82 0.93 -2.75
C ASP A 189 -24.16 1.07 -3.48
N THR A 190 -24.34 0.29 -4.54
CA THR A 190 -25.61 0.16 -5.27
C THR A 190 -26.50 -0.98 -4.71
N THR A 191 -25.94 -1.78 -3.77
CA THR A 191 -26.60 -3.00 -3.28
C THR A 191 -27.15 -2.86 -1.85
N GLY A 192 -26.77 -1.80 -1.12
CA GLY A 192 -27.11 -1.62 0.30
C GLY A 192 -26.30 -2.50 1.26
N LEU A 193 -25.31 -3.24 0.75
CA LEU A 193 -24.48 -4.17 1.54
C LEU A 193 -23.25 -3.50 2.15
N TYR A 194 -22.84 -2.35 1.62
CA TYR A 194 -21.60 -1.66 1.99
C TYR A 194 -21.87 -0.22 2.44
N THR A 195 -22.59 -0.08 3.56
CA THR A 195 -22.85 1.23 4.17
C THR A 195 -21.51 1.90 4.53
N GLY A 196 -21.30 3.11 4.00
CA GLY A 196 -20.06 3.88 4.25
C GLY A 196 -19.09 3.96 3.07
N THR A 197 -19.31 3.18 2.01
CA THR A 197 -18.52 3.35 0.77
C THR A 197 -18.99 4.60 0.02
N GLN A 198 -18.04 5.32 -0.56
CA GLN A 198 -18.27 6.54 -1.31
C GLN A 198 -17.99 6.32 -2.80
N GLN A 199 -18.55 7.17 -3.64
CA GLN A 199 -18.15 7.21 -5.04
C GLN A 199 -16.73 7.75 -5.16
N ILE A 200 -15.86 6.96 -5.77
CA ILE A 200 -14.48 7.37 -6.06
C ILE A 200 -14.51 8.20 -7.35
N ASN A 201 -13.84 9.34 -7.34
CA ASN A 201 -13.68 10.16 -8.53
C ASN A 201 -12.97 9.35 -9.64
N GLN A 202 -13.51 9.38 -10.86
CA GLN A 202 -12.95 8.67 -12.01
C GLN A 202 -11.46 8.98 -12.21
N ALA A 203 -11.04 10.24 -12.03
CA ALA A 203 -9.65 10.62 -12.13
C ALA A 203 -8.73 9.95 -11.10
N GLN A 204 -9.26 9.46 -9.99
CA GLN A 204 -8.50 8.67 -9.00
C GLN A 204 -8.43 7.20 -9.41
N LEU A 205 -9.53 6.66 -9.95
CA LEU A 205 -9.56 5.29 -10.47
C LEU A 205 -8.59 5.13 -11.65
N ASP A 206 -8.54 6.08 -12.56
CA ASP A 206 -7.66 6.07 -13.73
C ASP A 206 -6.16 6.03 -13.38
N ARG A 207 -5.81 6.38 -12.14
CA ARG A 207 -4.42 6.31 -11.65
C ARG A 207 -3.98 4.92 -11.18
N TRP A 208 -4.92 4.01 -10.99
CA TRP A 208 -4.61 2.61 -10.73
C TRP A 208 -4.31 1.91 -12.06
N ASN A 209 -3.07 1.42 -12.21
CA ASN A 209 -2.62 0.83 -13.48
C ASN A 209 -3.26 -0.51 -13.74
N ILE A 210 -3.56 -1.24 -12.68
CA ILE A 210 -4.17 -2.57 -12.72
C ILE A 210 -5.29 -2.61 -11.69
N VAL A 211 -6.47 -3.03 -12.13
CA VAL A 211 -7.59 -3.36 -11.24
C VAL A 211 -7.92 -4.82 -11.48
N THR A 212 -7.86 -5.63 -10.44
CA THR A 212 -8.19 -7.06 -10.49
C THR A 212 -9.29 -7.39 -9.49
N THR A 213 -10.01 -8.47 -9.74
CA THR A 213 -11.14 -8.89 -8.90
C THR A 213 -10.83 -10.21 -8.22
N LEU A 214 -10.95 -10.25 -6.90
CA LEU A 214 -10.83 -11.46 -6.10
C LEU A 214 -12.19 -11.76 -5.45
N ASN A 215 -12.86 -12.81 -5.93
CA ASN A 215 -14.12 -13.31 -5.40
C ASN A 215 -14.00 -14.80 -5.07
N TYR A 216 -15.04 -15.34 -4.41
CA TYR A 216 -15.13 -16.78 -4.11
C TYR A 216 -15.36 -17.59 -5.40
#